data_39c052b24f7f28b2d601a2af39afa7c6
#
_entry.id   39c052b24f7f28b2d601a2af39afa7c6
#
_cell.length_a   1.000
_cell.length_b   1.000
_cell.length_c   1.000
_cell.angle_alpha   90.00
_cell.angle_beta   90.00
_cell.angle_gamma   90.00
#
_symmetry.space_group_name_H-M   'P 1'
#
loop_
_entity.id
_entity.type
_entity.pdbx_description
1 polymer ?
#
loop_
_entity_poly.entity_id
_entity_poly.type
_entity_poly.pdbx_seq_one_letter_code
_entity_poly.pdbx_strand_id
1 'polypeptide(L)'
;MERRIFGNTRLSVSILGFGAGHIGSEPMDESMVGSLLKGILDMGVNFIDTARAYGISEQRIGKFIAHRRKEFILSTKVGYDVQWKPDWTFDSVIRGVEEALIRMKTDYIDIVHLHSCSRVILEQGDVIDALEKAKKEGKTRFIAYSGENDALDYAIASGRFDSIQCSVNLFDQRVIGRQLLLAEESGLGVIAKRPIGNAPWRFEIQPTGHYCEPYWLRWKKMKLDPGETGWNELAIRFAAFTPGVSTSIAGTSRIEHFRELAKAVLKGPLDKEWQEKIRDAFQANDDQWSGQI
;
A
#
# COMPACT_ATOMS: atom_id res chain seq x y z
N MET A 1 -7.26 -17.26 -2.99
CA MET A 1 -6.07 -16.45 -2.65
C MET A 1 -5.62 -16.82 -1.26
N GLU A 2 -4.30 -17.07 -1.04
CA GLU A 2 -3.72 -17.28 0.30
C GLU A 2 -4.04 -16.09 1.21
N ARG A 3 -4.23 -16.36 2.52
CA ARG A 3 -4.51 -15.33 3.52
C ARG A 3 -3.52 -15.41 4.67
N ARG A 4 -3.20 -14.24 5.24
CA ARG A 4 -2.30 -14.09 6.39
C ARG A 4 -2.99 -13.31 7.50
N ILE A 5 -2.56 -13.54 8.73
CA ILE A 5 -2.97 -12.70 9.85
C ILE A 5 -2.24 -11.36 9.75
N PHE A 6 -2.98 -10.29 9.92
CA PHE A 6 -2.49 -8.92 9.79
C PHE A 6 -2.05 -8.37 11.16
N GLY A 7 -0.81 -8.63 11.52
CA GLY A 7 -0.29 -8.27 12.84
C GLY A 7 -1.19 -8.76 13.98
N ASN A 8 -1.27 -7.98 15.05
CA ASN A 8 -2.11 -8.28 16.22
C ASN A 8 -3.61 -7.94 16.02
N THR A 9 -4.00 -7.47 14.83
CA THR A 9 -5.40 -7.04 14.56
C THR A 9 -6.39 -8.19 14.44
N ARG A 10 -5.93 -9.42 14.25
CA ARG A 10 -6.74 -10.62 13.92
C ARG A 10 -7.45 -10.54 12.57
N LEU A 11 -7.22 -9.51 11.76
CA LEU A 11 -7.72 -9.48 10.40
C LEU A 11 -7.02 -10.56 9.56
N SER A 12 -7.79 -11.27 8.74
CA SER A 12 -7.25 -12.23 7.77
C SER A 12 -7.23 -11.58 6.39
N VAL A 13 -6.06 -11.18 5.92
CA VAL A 13 -5.85 -10.44 4.66
C VAL A 13 -5.35 -11.36 3.56
N SER A 14 -5.80 -11.16 2.32
CA SER A 14 -5.20 -11.82 1.16
C SER A 14 -3.77 -11.33 0.95
N ILE A 15 -2.85 -12.23 0.58
CA ILE A 15 -1.43 -11.93 0.34
C ILE A 15 -1.23 -10.85 -0.75
N LEU A 16 -2.17 -10.78 -1.71
CA LEU A 16 -2.29 -9.72 -2.71
C LEU A 16 -3.55 -8.90 -2.43
N GLY A 17 -3.39 -7.60 -2.26
CA GLY A 17 -4.44 -6.61 -2.15
C GLY A 17 -4.55 -5.73 -3.39
N PHE A 18 -5.63 -4.99 -3.53
CA PHE A 18 -5.85 -4.05 -4.61
C PHE A 18 -5.59 -2.61 -4.16
N GLY A 19 -4.62 -1.95 -4.80
CA GLY A 19 -4.36 -0.52 -4.66
C GLY A 19 -5.24 0.29 -5.62
N ALA A 20 -6.22 0.98 -5.10
CA ALA A 20 -7.27 1.64 -5.87
C ALA A 20 -6.90 3.04 -6.42
N GLY A 21 -5.62 3.42 -6.39
CA GLY A 21 -5.18 4.74 -6.89
C GLY A 21 -5.54 4.98 -8.35
N HIS A 22 -5.32 3.98 -9.21
CA HIS A 22 -5.57 4.10 -10.65
C HIS A 22 -7.05 4.30 -11.00
N ILE A 23 -7.97 3.81 -10.19
CA ILE A 23 -9.41 4.01 -10.43
C ILE A 23 -9.91 5.37 -9.93
N GLY A 24 -9.04 6.23 -9.44
CA GLY A 24 -9.41 7.59 -9.02
C GLY A 24 -9.48 8.60 -10.17
N SER A 25 -8.94 8.27 -11.34
CA SER A 25 -8.97 9.15 -12.51
C SER A 25 -10.40 9.29 -13.07
N GLU A 26 -10.89 10.52 -13.19
CA GLU A 26 -12.24 10.80 -13.66
C GLU A 26 -12.56 10.28 -15.06
N PRO A 27 -11.68 10.39 -16.07
CA PRO A 27 -12.02 9.99 -17.45
C PRO A 27 -12.14 8.48 -17.67
N MET A 28 -12.03 7.66 -16.61
CA MET A 28 -12.23 6.21 -16.73
C MET A 28 -13.72 5.85 -16.89
N ASP A 29 -13.97 4.85 -17.74
CA ASP A 29 -15.31 4.27 -17.91
C ASP A 29 -15.79 3.64 -16.61
N GLU A 30 -16.95 4.07 -16.12
CA GLU A 30 -17.56 3.62 -14.87
C GLU A 30 -17.92 2.12 -14.89
N SER A 31 -18.33 1.58 -16.06
CA SER A 31 -18.68 0.17 -16.18
C SER A 31 -17.43 -0.72 -16.07
N MET A 32 -16.31 -0.27 -16.63
CA MET A 32 -15.02 -0.93 -16.50
C MET A 32 -14.53 -0.91 -15.05
N VAL A 33 -14.64 0.21 -14.35
CA VAL A 33 -14.27 0.32 -12.93
C VAL A 33 -15.12 -0.60 -12.07
N GLY A 34 -16.44 -0.61 -12.29
CA GLY A 34 -17.35 -1.51 -11.57
C GLY A 34 -17.03 -2.98 -11.80
N SER A 35 -16.73 -3.37 -13.04
CA SER A 35 -16.32 -4.72 -13.39
C SER A 35 -14.98 -5.11 -12.80
N LEU A 36 -14.01 -4.19 -12.79
CA LEU A 36 -12.71 -4.38 -12.16
C LEU A 36 -12.85 -4.65 -10.66
N LEU A 37 -13.53 -3.77 -9.91
CA LEU A 37 -13.69 -3.90 -8.47
C LEU A 37 -14.41 -5.20 -8.07
N LYS A 38 -15.49 -5.56 -8.77
CA LYS A 38 -16.19 -6.81 -8.55
C LYS A 38 -15.30 -8.02 -8.86
N GLY A 39 -14.62 -8.00 -10.02
CA GLY A 39 -13.73 -9.07 -10.42
C GLY A 39 -12.55 -9.29 -9.47
N ILE A 40 -12.03 -8.22 -8.83
CA ILE A 40 -11.02 -8.32 -7.77
C ILE A 40 -11.54 -9.13 -6.59
N LEU A 41 -12.73 -8.81 -6.08
CA LEU A 41 -13.34 -9.55 -4.97
C LEU A 41 -13.65 -11.02 -5.36
N ASP A 42 -14.14 -11.24 -6.59
CA ASP A 42 -14.48 -12.57 -7.10
C ASP A 42 -13.25 -13.49 -7.27
N MET A 43 -12.05 -12.91 -7.39
CA MET A 43 -10.77 -13.65 -7.33
C MET A 43 -10.34 -14.03 -5.90
N GLY A 44 -11.14 -13.68 -4.87
CA GLY A 44 -10.83 -13.94 -3.47
C GLY A 44 -9.83 -12.97 -2.84
N VAL A 45 -9.56 -11.84 -3.50
CA VAL A 45 -8.82 -10.71 -2.93
C VAL A 45 -9.73 -9.96 -1.98
N ASN A 46 -9.31 -9.79 -0.74
CA ASN A 46 -10.13 -9.15 0.29
C ASN A 46 -9.49 -7.91 0.92
N PHE A 47 -8.41 -7.38 0.38
CA PHE A 47 -7.78 -6.16 0.86
C PHE A 47 -7.88 -5.07 -0.22
N ILE A 48 -8.62 -4.00 0.07
CA ILE A 48 -8.82 -2.86 -0.83
C ILE A 48 -8.24 -1.62 -0.16
N ASP A 49 -7.22 -1.04 -0.77
CA ASP A 49 -6.55 0.16 -0.29
C ASP A 49 -6.80 1.35 -1.20
N THR A 50 -7.24 2.44 -0.63
CA THR A 50 -7.47 3.71 -1.31
C THR A 50 -6.86 4.88 -0.54
N ALA A 51 -7.18 6.10 -0.93
CA ALA A 51 -6.86 7.32 -0.21
C ALA A 51 -7.77 8.45 -0.64
N ARG A 52 -7.99 9.42 0.26
CA ARG A 52 -8.65 10.68 -0.07
C ARG A 52 -8.05 11.36 -1.30
N ALA A 53 -6.72 11.40 -1.38
CA ALA A 53 -5.98 12.05 -2.48
C ALA A 53 -6.03 11.30 -3.82
N TYR A 54 -6.70 10.17 -3.90
CA TYR A 54 -6.82 9.41 -5.15
C TYR A 54 -8.07 9.78 -5.95
N GLY A 55 -8.30 11.07 -6.19
CA GLY A 55 -9.42 11.59 -6.96
C GLY A 55 -10.77 11.04 -6.46
N ILE A 56 -11.53 10.39 -7.35
CA ILE A 56 -12.84 9.82 -7.02
C ILE A 56 -12.82 8.32 -6.65
N SER A 57 -11.65 7.80 -6.25
CA SER A 57 -11.50 6.37 -5.91
C SER A 57 -12.43 5.93 -4.77
N GLU A 58 -12.53 6.70 -3.68
CA GLU A 58 -13.41 6.40 -2.55
C GLU A 58 -14.89 6.34 -2.98
N GLN A 59 -15.32 7.29 -3.82
CA GLN A 59 -16.70 7.32 -4.35
C GLN A 59 -17.00 6.09 -5.21
N ARG A 60 -16.04 5.65 -6.04
CA ARG A 60 -16.18 4.47 -6.88
C ARG A 60 -16.25 3.18 -6.07
N ILE A 61 -15.45 3.05 -5.02
CA ILE A 61 -15.57 1.96 -4.06
C ILE A 61 -16.97 1.94 -3.44
N GLY A 62 -17.45 3.07 -2.94
CA GLY A 62 -18.80 3.20 -2.38
C GLY A 62 -19.92 2.94 -3.38
N LYS A 63 -19.74 3.30 -4.66
CA LYS A 63 -20.72 3.07 -5.72
C LYS A 63 -20.85 1.61 -6.12
N PHE A 64 -19.72 0.90 -6.27
CA PHE A 64 -19.70 -0.38 -6.94
C PHE A 64 -19.62 -1.59 -6.02
N ILE A 65 -19.04 -1.47 -4.82
CA ILE A 65 -18.82 -2.61 -3.93
C ILE A 65 -19.25 -2.41 -2.46
N ALA A 66 -19.86 -1.26 -2.10
CA ALA A 66 -20.36 -1.06 -0.73
C ALA A 66 -21.37 -2.15 -0.28
N HIS A 67 -22.19 -2.68 -1.19
CA HIS A 67 -23.11 -3.78 -0.91
C HIS A 67 -22.43 -5.10 -0.55
N ARG A 68 -21.13 -5.23 -0.84
CA ARG A 68 -20.26 -6.38 -0.51
C ARG A 68 -19.32 -6.09 0.68
N ARG A 69 -19.61 -5.06 1.48
CA ARG A 69 -18.71 -4.51 2.53
C ARG A 69 -18.11 -5.56 3.45
N LYS A 70 -18.84 -6.63 3.77
CA LYS A 70 -18.39 -7.71 4.67
C LYS A 70 -17.39 -8.68 4.03
N GLU A 71 -17.19 -8.60 2.72
CA GLU A 71 -16.30 -9.51 2.00
C GLU A 71 -14.86 -8.99 1.95
N PHE A 72 -14.61 -7.72 2.29
CA PHE A 72 -13.28 -7.11 2.17
C PHE A 72 -12.92 -6.23 3.36
N ILE A 73 -11.61 -6.09 3.55
CA ILE A 73 -10.97 -5.17 4.47
C ILE A 73 -10.71 -3.87 3.72
N LEU A 74 -11.27 -2.78 4.22
CA LEU A 74 -11.21 -1.46 3.61
C LEU A 74 -10.15 -0.61 4.30
N SER A 75 -9.18 -0.15 3.53
CA SER A 75 -8.10 0.72 3.95
C SER A 75 -8.17 2.05 3.20
N THR A 76 -8.04 3.17 3.91
CA THR A 76 -7.90 4.51 3.31
C THR A 76 -6.89 5.36 4.05
N LYS A 77 -6.61 6.56 3.51
CA LYS A 77 -5.60 7.46 4.04
C LYS A 77 -6.13 8.89 4.13
N VAL A 78 -5.79 9.57 5.21
CA VAL A 78 -6.24 10.93 5.52
C VAL A 78 -5.07 11.81 5.96
N GLY A 79 -5.34 13.09 6.22
CA GLY A 79 -4.41 14.05 6.82
C GLY A 79 -4.31 15.37 6.06
N TYR A 80 -4.67 15.39 4.78
CA TYR A 80 -4.62 16.58 3.94
C TYR A 80 -5.74 16.61 2.89
N ASP A 81 -5.82 17.71 2.13
CA ASP A 81 -6.81 17.93 1.08
C ASP A 81 -8.26 17.90 1.61
N VAL A 82 -8.48 18.41 2.81
CA VAL A 82 -9.81 18.61 3.39
C VAL A 82 -10.23 20.06 3.24
N GLN A 83 -11.32 20.31 2.53
CA GLN A 83 -11.78 21.68 2.25
C GLN A 83 -11.94 22.50 3.55
N TRP A 84 -11.37 23.71 3.57
CA TRP A 84 -11.41 24.65 4.68
C TRP A 84 -10.70 24.19 5.96
N LYS A 85 -9.86 23.17 5.90
CA LYS A 85 -9.04 22.70 7.02
C LYS A 85 -7.56 22.75 6.64
N PRO A 86 -6.67 23.27 7.49
CA PRO A 86 -5.24 23.13 7.26
C PRO A 86 -4.85 21.67 7.27
N ASP A 87 -3.91 21.29 6.41
CA ASP A 87 -3.38 19.93 6.37
C ASP A 87 -2.71 19.56 7.68
N TRP A 88 -2.72 18.27 8.01
CA TRP A 88 -2.05 17.70 9.16
C TRP A 88 -2.50 18.28 10.51
N THR A 89 -3.76 18.66 10.62
CA THR A 89 -4.39 19.05 11.88
C THR A 89 -5.31 17.97 12.40
N PHE A 90 -5.58 17.98 13.70
CA PHE A 90 -6.59 17.11 14.32
C PHE A 90 -7.93 17.16 13.56
N ASP A 91 -8.41 18.36 13.26
CA ASP A 91 -9.66 18.57 12.55
C ASP A 91 -9.66 18.02 11.13
N SER A 92 -8.53 18.17 10.38
CA SER A 92 -8.42 17.64 9.02
C SER A 92 -8.48 16.11 9.00
N VAL A 93 -7.87 15.47 9.98
CA VAL A 93 -7.91 14.01 10.12
C VAL A 93 -9.32 13.51 10.44
N ILE A 94 -9.98 14.10 11.47
CA ILE A 94 -11.36 13.72 11.85
C ILE A 94 -12.30 13.92 10.65
N ARG A 95 -12.27 15.08 10.04
CA ARG A 95 -13.13 15.39 8.87
C ARG A 95 -12.83 14.48 7.69
N GLY A 96 -11.55 14.18 7.46
CA GLY A 96 -11.14 13.25 6.41
C GLY A 96 -11.74 11.86 6.59
N VAL A 97 -11.76 11.33 7.81
CA VAL A 97 -12.38 10.04 8.15
C VAL A 97 -13.90 10.09 7.92
N GLU A 98 -14.58 11.14 8.39
CA GLU A 98 -16.04 11.29 8.24
C GLU A 98 -16.46 11.36 6.76
N GLU A 99 -15.73 12.13 5.96
CA GLU A 99 -15.99 12.21 4.53
C GLU A 99 -15.69 10.92 3.79
N ALA A 100 -14.66 10.17 4.20
CA ALA A 100 -14.35 8.85 3.66
C ALA A 100 -15.50 7.85 3.89
N LEU A 101 -16.08 7.83 5.09
CA LEU A 101 -17.26 7.01 5.41
C LEU A 101 -18.44 7.32 4.47
N ILE A 102 -18.72 8.62 4.25
CA ILE A 102 -19.80 9.07 3.35
C ILE A 102 -19.52 8.65 1.91
N ARG A 103 -18.29 8.90 1.39
CA ARG A 103 -17.92 8.58 0.00
C ARG A 103 -17.96 7.08 -0.26
N MET A 104 -17.45 6.28 0.67
CA MET A 104 -17.41 4.82 0.56
C MET A 104 -18.70 4.14 1.00
N LYS A 105 -19.72 4.91 1.46
CA LYS A 105 -21.04 4.41 1.89
C LYS A 105 -20.96 3.28 2.90
N THR A 106 -20.22 3.51 3.97
CA THR A 106 -19.99 2.53 5.03
C THR A 106 -20.01 3.20 6.40
N ASP A 107 -20.40 2.45 7.43
CA ASP A 107 -20.43 2.93 8.81
C ASP A 107 -19.08 2.82 9.50
N TYR A 108 -18.17 2.03 8.96
CA TYR A 108 -16.82 1.87 9.50
C TYR A 108 -15.78 1.59 8.40
N ILE A 109 -14.55 1.99 8.66
CA ILE A 109 -13.37 1.65 7.87
C ILE A 109 -12.53 0.66 8.68
N ASP A 110 -11.91 -0.34 8.04
CA ASP A 110 -11.08 -1.28 8.80
C ASP A 110 -9.75 -0.63 9.21
N ILE A 111 -9.08 0.10 8.31
CA ILE A 111 -7.77 0.69 8.58
C ILE A 111 -7.74 2.12 8.01
N VAL A 112 -7.38 3.09 8.84
CA VAL A 112 -7.14 4.47 8.41
C VAL A 112 -5.70 4.87 8.67
N HIS A 113 -5.03 5.33 7.62
CA HIS A 113 -3.63 5.77 7.68
C HIS A 113 -3.49 7.29 7.73
N LEU A 114 -2.45 7.77 8.42
CA LEU A 114 -1.87 9.07 8.10
C LEU A 114 -1.07 8.92 6.79
N HIS A 115 -1.34 9.80 5.82
CA HIS A 115 -0.82 9.67 4.44
C HIS A 115 0.50 10.40 4.25
N SER A 116 1.61 9.85 4.78
CA SER A 116 2.99 10.31 4.58
C SER A 116 3.32 11.68 5.21
N CYS A 117 2.73 12.01 6.37
CA CYS A 117 3.19 13.19 7.11
C CYS A 117 4.64 13.03 7.59
N SER A 118 5.30 14.15 7.83
CA SER A 118 6.66 14.17 8.33
C SER A 118 6.75 13.66 9.78
N ARG A 119 7.96 13.27 10.18
CA ARG A 119 8.25 12.90 11.55
C ARG A 119 7.89 14.01 12.55
N VAL A 120 8.16 15.27 12.23
CA VAL A 120 7.81 16.41 13.10
C VAL A 120 6.31 16.47 13.40
N ILE A 121 5.46 16.22 12.39
CA ILE A 121 3.99 16.17 12.58
C ILE A 121 3.59 15.00 13.46
N LEU A 122 4.22 13.84 13.28
CA LEU A 122 3.95 12.67 14.14
C LEU A 122 4.35 12.93 15.60
N GLU A 123 5.49 13.59 15.82
CA GLU A 123 6.00 13.93 17.17
C GLU A 123 5.11 14.94 17.89
N GLN A 124 4.41 15.83 17.20
CA GLN A 124 3.40 16.72 17.77
C GLN A 124 2.21 15.96 18.36
N GLY A 125 1.86 14.82 17.78
CA GLY A 125 0.85 13.90 18.30
C GLY A 125 -0.59 14.18 17.87
N ASP A 126 -0.97 15.42 17.57
CA ASP A 126 -2.37 15.83 17.30
C ASP A 126 -3.06 14.97 16.23
N VAL A 127 -2.34 14.62 15.15
CA VAL A 127 -2.90 13.80 14.05
C VAL A 127 -3.10 12.34 14.49
N ILE A 128 -2.27 11.85 15.41
CA ILE A 128 -2.41 10.49 15.96
C ILE A 128 -3.58 10.47 16.95
N ASP A 129 -3.69 11.49 17.82
CA ASP A 129 -4.82 11.65 18.76
C ASP A 129 -6.16 11.69 18.01
N ALA A 130 -6.20 12.34 16.84
CA ALA A 130 -7.39 12.36 15.99
C ALA A 130 -7.75 10.96 15.46
N LEU A 131 -6.78 10.17 15.02
CA LEU A 131 -7.05 8.78 14.60
C LEU A 131 -7.50 7.91 15.77
N GLU A 132 -6.89 8.05 16.95
CA GLU A 132 -7.30 7.33 18.17
C GLU A 132 -8.73 7.69 18.58
N LYS A 133 -9.10 8.98 18.46
CA LYS A 133 -10.49 9.40 18.66
C LYS A 133 -11.43 8.74 17.66
N ALA A 134 -11.10 8.74 16.38
CA ALA A 134 -11.90 8.09 15.34
C ALA A 134 -12.05 6.57 15.61
N LYS A 135 -11.00 5.91 16.12
CA LYS A 135 -11.02 4.51 16.55
C LYS A 135 -11.94 4.32 17.77
N LYS A 136 -11.85 5.17 18.76
CA LYS A 136 -12.71 5.14 19.97
C LYS A 136 -14.20 5.35 19.64
N GLU A 137 -14.48 6.16 18.62
CA GLU A 137 -15.84 6.43 18.12
C GLU A 137 -16.37 5.32 17.19
N GLY A 138 -15.57 4.29 16.90
CA GLY A 138 -15.94 3.18 16.03
C GLY A 138 -15.95 3.52 14.53
N LYS A 139 -15.48 4.70 14.14
CA LYS A 139 -15.36 5.12 12.72
C LYS A 139 -14.28 4.34 11.98
N THR A 140 -13.23 3.93 12.68
CA THR A 140 -12.22 3.00 12.17
C THR A 140 -11.94 1.91 13.19
N ARG A 141 -11.56 0.72 12.73
CA ARG A 141 -11.19 -0.40 13.63
C ARG A 141 -9.74 -0.30 14.06
N PHE A 142 -8.86 0.07 13.12
CA PHE A 142 -7.41 0.14 13.31
C PHE A 142 -6.86 1.43 12.71
N ILE A 143 -5.77 1.92 13.32
CA ILE A 143 -5.07 3.13 12.85
C ILE A 143 -3.68 2.78 12.38
N ALA A 144 -3.19 3.52 11.38
CA ALA A 144 -1.97 3.17 10.69
C ALA A 144 -1.17 4.39 10.22
N TYR A 145 0.07 4.15 9.89
CA TYR A 145 0.92 5.11 9.21
C TYR A 145 1.33 4.59 7.82
N SER A 146 1.22 5.43 6.80
CA SER A 146 1.76 5.16 5.47
C SER A 146 2.88 6.14 5.16
N GLY A 147 4.11 5.68 5.07
CA GLY A 147 5.26 6.54 4.76
C GLY A 147 6.56 5.77 4.70
N GLU A 148 7.67 6.51 4.73
CA GLU A 148 9.02 5.99 4.53
C GLU A 148 10.00 6.65 5.52
N ASN A 149 11.24 6.17 5.50
CA ASN A 149 12.40 6.78 6.13
C ASN A 149 12.22 7.02 7.65
N ASP A 150 12.68 8.15 8.16
CA ASP A 150 12.66 8.49 9.59
C ASP A 150 11.27 8.64 10.21
N ALA A 151 10.29 9.06 9.42
CA ALA A 151 8.90 9.11 9.84
C ALA A 151 8.31 7.71 10.05
N LEU A 152 8.69 6.74 9.20
CA LEU A 152 8.33 5.33 9.39
C LEU A 152 9.00 4.75 10.65
N ASP A 153 10.28 5.05 10.87
CA ASP A 153 10.99 4.65 12.08
C ASP A 153 10.29 5.15 13.35
N TYR A 154 9.88 6.42 13.36
CA TYR A 154 9.11 6.99 14.46
C TYR A 154 7.76 6.31 14.64
N ALA A 155 7.03 6.08 13.56
CA ALA A 155 5.72 5.44 13.62
C ALA A 155 5.79 4.04 14.26
N ILE A 156 6.80 3.23 13.89
CA ILE A 156 7.02 1.90 14.47
C ILE A 156 7.37 2.04 15.97
N ALA A 157 8.33 2.92 16.30
CA ALA A 157 8.84 3.08 17.67
C ALA A 157 7.81 3.69 18.62
N SER A 158 6.84 4.46 18.12
CA SER A 158 5.82 5.15 18.94
C SER A 158 4.89 4.18 19.66
N GLY A 159 4.71 2.96 19.16
CA GLY A 159 3.76 1.98 19.71
C GLY A 159 2.30 2.38 19.57
N ARG A 160 1.98 3.44 18.82
CA ARG A 160 0.62 4.00 18.72
C ARG A 160 -0.19 3.50 17.55
N PHE A 161 0.44 2.82 16.57
CA PHE A 161 -0.23 2.32 15.39
C PHE A 161 -0.47 0.81 15.45
N ASP A 162 -1.50 0.35 14.76
CA ASP A 162 -1.82 -1.08 14.61
C ASP A 162 -1.14 -1.68 13.36
N SER A 163 -0.77 -0.83 12.39
CA SER A 163 -0.14 -1.27 11.14
C SER A 163 0.65 -0.15 10.47
N ILE A 164 1.50 -0.54 9.53
CA ILE A 164 2.28 0.34 8.67
C ILE A 164 2.09 -0.02 7.20
N GLN A 165 2.27 0.99 6.33
CA GLN A 165 2.34 0.81 4.89
C GLN A 165 3.61 1.47 4.35
N CYS A 166 4.50 0.67 3.77
CA CYS A 166 5.78 1.14 3.23
C CYS A 166 6.10 0.48 1.89
N SER A 167 7.05 1.05 1.16
CA SER A 167 7.52 0.47 -0.10
C SER A 167 8.35 -0.78 0.15
N VAL A 168 7.97 -1.88 -0.51
CA VAL A 168 8.76 -3.12 -0.57
C VAL A 168 8.75 -3.60 -2.01
N ASN A 169 9.88 -3.49 -2.69
CA ASN A 169 10.03 -3.95 -4.07
C ASN A 169 11.51 -4.20 -4.40
N LEU A 170 11.79 -4.63 -5.63
CA LEU A 170 13.15 -4.92 -6.10
C LEU A 170 14.12 -3.75 -5.91
N PHE A 171 13.62 -2.52 -5.98
CA PHE A 171 14.41 -1.27 -6.01
C PHE A 171 14.32 -0.46 -4.71
N ASP A 172 13.54 -0.95 -3.74
CA ASP A 172 13.34 -0.31 -2.45
C ASP A 172 13.28 -1.38 -1.36
N GLN A 173 14.46 -1.73 -0.81
CA GLN A 173 14.63 -2.87 0.09
C GLN A 173 15.15 -2.47 1.48
N ARG A 174 15.38 -1.17 1.74
CA ARG A 174 15.97 -0.71 3.01
C ARG A 174 15.14 -1.10 4.23
N VAL A 175 13.82 -1.10 4.09
CA VAL A 175 12.91 -1.49 5.17
C VAL A 175 13.06 -2.97 5.58
N ILE A 176 13.55 -3.83 4.67
CA ILE A 176 13.59 -5.29 4.88
C ILE A 176 14.56 -5.69 6.01
N GLY A 177 15.67 -4.96 6.15
CA GLY A 177 16.71 -5.32 7.11
C GLY A 177 16.39 -4.99 8.57
N ARG A 178 15.58 -3.96 8.83
CA ARG A 178 15.34 -3.44 10.18
C ARG A 178 13.86 -3.16 10.46
N GLN A 179 13.23 -2.31 9.64
CA GLN A 179 11.88 -1.83 9.93
C GLN A 179 10.84 -2.94 9.93
N LEU A 180 10.93 -3.91 8.99
CA LEU A 180 10.02 -5.05 8.96
C LEU A 180 10.19 -5.97 10.17
N LEU A 181 11.42 -6.18 10.65
CA LEU A 181 11.68 -6.95 11.87
C LEU A 181 11.06 -6.26 13.10
N LEU A 182 11.31 -4.95 13.25
CA LEU A 182 10.74 -4.17 14.36
C LEU A 182 9.21 -4.12 14.30
N ALA A 183 8.63 -4.04 13.10
CA ALA A 183 7.19 -4.09 12.92
C ALA A 183 6.60 -5.45 13.34
N GLU A 184 7.27 -6.55 12.97
CA GLU A 184 6.88 -7.90 13.37
C GLU A 184 6.97 -8.10 14.89
N GLU A 185 8.08 -7.70 15.52
CA GLU A 185 8.29 -7.74 16.98
C GLU A 185 7.23 -6.91 17.72
N SER A 186 6.81 -5.78 17.14
CA SER A 186 5.76 -4.92 17.69
C SER A 186 4.34 -5.41 17.37
N GLY A 187 4.20 -6.50 16.62
CA GLY A 187 2.90 -7.04 16.21
C GLY A 187 2.14 -6.17 15.23
N LEU A 188 2.81 -5.31 14.46
CA LEU A 188 2.19 -4.46 13.44
C LEU A 188 1.84 -5.25 12.18
N GLY A 189 0.68 -4.97 11.61
CA GLY A 189 0.38 -5.42 10.24
C GLY A 189 1.19 -4.63 9.22
N VAL A 190 1.75 -5.31 8.21
CA VAL A 190 2.57 -4.64 7.18
C VAL A 190 1.93 -4.73 5.81
N ILE A 191 1.72 -3.57 5.19
CA ILE A 191 1.24 -3.44 3.81
C ILE A 191 2.42 -2.99 2.94
N ALA A 192 2.83 -3.85 2.00
CA ALA A 192 3.81 -3.50 0.99
C ALA A 192 3.15 -2.74 -0.16
N LYS A 193 3.42 -1.44 -0.28
CA LYS A 193 3.02 -0.62 -1.43
C LYS A 193 4.07 -0.66 -2.54
N ARG A 194 3.66 -0.32 -3.78
CA ARG A 194 4.53 -0.32 -4.97
C ARG A 194 5.28 -1.64 -5.22
N PRO A 195 4.64 -2.81 -5.06
CA PRO A 195 5.34 -4.10 -5.09
C PRO A 195 6.05 -4.39 -6.41
N ILE A 196 5.60 -3.78 -7.52
CA ILE A 196 6.26 -3.87 -8.83
C ILE A 196 7.11 -2.64 -9.16
N GLY A 197 7.48 -1.81 -8.17
CA GLY A 197 8.32 -0.62 -8.36
C GLY A 197 7.78 0.36 -9.41
N ASN A 198 6.46 0.47 -9.55
CA ASN A 198 5.80 1.25 -10.61
C ASN A 198 6.12 0.75 -12.04
N ALA A 199 6.58 -0.49 -12.21
CA ALA A 199 6.93 -1.14 -13.47
C ALA A 199 7.90 -0.29 -14.35
N PRO A 200 9.13 -0.03 -13.90
CA PRO A 200 10.07 0.84 -14.62
C PRO A 200 10.45 0.27 -15.99
N TRP A 201 10.40 -1.04 -16.15
CA TRP A 201 10.69 -1.74 -17.43
C TRP A 201 9.71 -1.44 -18.57
N ARG A 202 8.58 -0.76 -18.31
CA ARG A 202 7.66 -0.30 -19.35
C ARG A 202 8.19 0.91 -20.15
N PHE A 203 9.25 1.55 -19.67
CA PHE A 203 9.86 2.71 -20.30
C PHE A 203 11.18 2.32 -20.98
N GLU A 204 11.26 2.44 -22.30
CA GLU A 204 12.48 2.20 -23.06
C GLU A 204 13.54 3.26 -22.79
N ILE A 205 13.10 4.52 -22.66
CA ILE A 205 13.94 5.68 -22.31
C ILE A 205 13.61 6.17 -20.91
N GLN A 206 14.55 6.91 -20.31
CA GLN A 206 14.36 7.49 -18.97
C GLN A 206 13.11 8.37 -18.93
N PRO A 207 12.16 8.07 -18.01
CA PRO A 207 10.93 8.85 -17.88
C PRO A 207 11.15 10.08 -16.99
N THR A 208 11.93 11.05 -17.50
CA THR A 208 12.35 12.24 -16.74
C THR A 208 11.16 13.02 -16.19
N GLY A 209 11.17 13.30 -14.89
CA GLY A 209 10.10 14.00 -14.17
C GLY A 209 8.86 13.13 -13.86
N HIS A 210 8.84 11.89 -14.28
CA HIS A 210 7.77 10.96 -13.93
C HIS A 210 8.04 10.30 -12.57
N TYR A 211 7.02 10.07 -11.77
CA TYR A 211 7.16 9.48 -10.43
C TYR A 211 7.82 8.07 -10.40
N CYS A 212 7.93 7.41 -11.55
CA CYS A 212 8.66 6.15 -11.72
C CYS A 212 10.16 6.34 -11.96
N GLU A 213 10.63 7.56 -12.27
CA GLU A 213 12.02 7.82 -12.64
C GLU A 213 13.04 7.30 -11.63
N PRO A 214 12.89 7.52 -10.30
CA PRO A 214 13.85 6.98 -9.33
C PRO A 214 13.99 5.47 -9.40
N TYR A 215 12.89 4.74 -9.58
CA TYR A 215 12.92 3.28 -9.73
C TYR A 215 13.50 2.85 -11.08
N TRP A 216 13.29 3.63 -12.15
CA TRP A 216 13.89 3.36 -13.44
C TRP A 216 15.43 3.47 -13.39
N LEU A 217 15.95 4.51 -12.73
CA LEU A 217 17.40 4.69 -12.53
C LEU A 217 17.99 3.53 -11.71
N ARG A 218 17.34 3.14 -10.63
CA ARG A 218 17.75 1.99 -9.80
C ARG A 218 17.71 0.69 -10.58
N TRP A 219 16.64 0.44 -11.35
CA TRP A 219 16.50 -0.73 -12.21
C TRP A 219 17.65 -0.84 -13.22
N LYS A 220 17.98 0.24 -13.91
CA LYS A 220 19.12 0.28 -14.84
C LYS A 220 20.45 0.02 -14.15
N LYS A 221 20.65 0.56 -12.94
CA LYS A 221 21.89 0.41 -12.17
C LYS A 221 22.07 -1.02 -11.66
N MET A 222 21.00 -1.69 -11.22
CA MET A 222 21.05 -3.05 -10.67
C MET A 222 21.33 -4.13 -11.72
N LYS A 223 21.10 -3.88 -13.01
CA LYS A 223 21.40 -4.80 -14.13
C LYS A 223 20.90 -6.24 -13.91
N LEU A 224 19.76 -6.39 -13.22
CA LEU A 224 19.10 -7.70 -13.12
C LEU A 224 18.51 -8.10 -14.47
N ASP A 225 18.48 -9.39 -14.73
CA ASP A 225 17.77 -9.97 -15.87
C ASP A 225 16.73 -10.96 -15.33
N PRO A 226 15.43 -10.75 -15.55
CA PRO A 226 14.37 -11.61 -15.01
C PRO A 226 14.27 -12.96 -15.74
N GLY A 227 14.97 -13.13 -16.85
CA GLY A 227 14.90 -14.32 -17.70
C GLY A 227 13.46 -14.66 -18.11
N GLU A 228 13.14 -15.95 -18.13
CA GLU A 228 11.80 -16.45 -18.48
C GLU A 228 10.71 -16.10 -17.47
N THR A 229 11.08 -15.79 -16.20
CA THR A 229 10.12 -15.41 -15.16
C THR A 229 9.40 -14.11 -15.50
N GLY A 230 10.12 -13.17 -16.13
CA GLY A 230 9.59 -11.85 -16.46
C GLY A 230 9.46 -10.92 -15.22
N TRP A 231 9.50 -9.62 -15.50
CA TRP A 231 9.59 -8.59 -14.44
C TRP A 231 8.39 -8.55 -13.51
N ASN A 232 7.17 -8.66 -14.03
CA ASN A 232 5.96 -8.55 -13.22
C ASN A 232 5.87 -9.68 -12.18
N GLU A 233 6.17 -10.91 -12.61
CA GLU A 233 6.16 -12.07 -11.72
C GLU A 233 7.29 -11.98 -10.69
N LEU A 234 8.51 -11.69 -11.14
CA LEU A 234 9.67 -11.56 -10.25
C LEU A 234 9.41 -10.53 -9.14
N ALA A 235 8.93 -9.33 -9.53
CA ALA A 235 8.71 -8.23 -8.61
C ALA A 235 7.58 -8.50 -7.62
N ILE A 236 6.42 -8.97 -8.08
CA ILE A 236 5.30 -9.21 -7.18
C ILE A 236 5.56 -10.35 -6.20
N ARG A 237 6.21 -11.42 -6.65
CA ARG A 237 6.58 -12.55 -5.76
C ARG A 237 7.62 -12.12 -4.75
N PHE A 238 8.64 -11.35 -5.14
CA PHE A 238 9.60 -10.79 -4.20
C PHE A 238 8.90 -10.00 -3.10
N ALA A 239 8.08 -9.02 -3.45
CA ALA A 239 7.40 -8.16 -2.49
C ALA A 239 6.41 -8.93 -1.60
N ALA A 240 5.56 -9.78 -2.20
CA ALA A 240 4.51 -10.49 -1.47
C ALA A 240 5.04 -11.55 -0.51
N PHE A 241 6.20 -12.13 -0.79
CA PHE A 241 6.82 -13.16 0.03
C PHE A 241 8.02 -12.67 0.84
N THR A 242 8.29 -11.36 0.86
CA THR A 242 9.26 -10.78 1.80
C THR A 242 8.80 -11.03 3.24
N PRO A 243 9.66 -11.62 4.11
CA PRO A 243 9.32 -11.84 5.52
C PRO A 243 8.84 -10.57 6.21
N GLY A 244 7.83 -10.67 7.07
CA GLY A 244 7.20 -9.55 7.75
C GLY A 244 6.08 -8.86 6.94
N VAL A 245 5.97 -9.07 5.62
CA VAL A 245 4.87 -8.50 4.81
C VAL A 245 3.59 -9.33 4.97
N SER A 246 2.51 -8.68 5.39
CA SER A 246 1.19 -9.32 5.52
C SER A 246 0.42 -9.33 4.20
N THR A 247 0.45 -8.22 3.46
CA THR A 247 -0.21 -8.07 2.15
C THR A 247 0.57 -7.11 1.25
N SER A 248 0.58 -7.36 -0.05
CA SER A 248 1.17 -6.47 -1.06
C SER A 248 0.06 -5.88 -1.92
N ILE A 249 -0.03 -4.56 -2.03
CA ILE A 249 -1.08 -3.90 -2.80
C ILE A 249 -0.60 -3.51 -4.19
N ALA A 250 -1.24 -4.07 -5.21
CA ALA A 250 -0.96 -3.73 -6.60
C ALA A 250 -2.12 -2.94 -7.21
N GLY A 251 -1.79 -1.85 -7.90
CA GLY A 251 -2.76 -0.97 -8.56
C GLY A 251 -2.75 -1.16 -10.07
N THR A 252 -3.93 -1.20 -10.67
CA THR A 252 -4.11 -1.20 -12.12
C THR A 252 -5.51 -0.71 -12.49
N SER A 253 -5.67 -0.25 -13.74
CA SER A 253 -6.96 0.04 -14.35
C SER A 253 -7.54 -1.14 -15.17
N ARG A 254 -6.80 -2.24 -15.31
CA ARG A 254 -7.16 -3.39 -16.17
C ARG A 254 -7.15 -4.69 -15.37
N ILE A 255 -8.25 -5.42 -15.42
CA ILE A 255 -8.41 -6.67 -14.67
C ILE A 255 -7.42 -7.76 -15.14
N GLU A 256 -7.03 -7.76 -16.41
CA GLU A 256 -6.08 -8.71 -16.99
C GLU A 256 -4.72 -8.60 -16.29
N HIS A 257 -4.21 -7.37 -16.14
CA HIS A 257 -2.94 -7.14 -15.43
C HIS A 257 -3.00 -7.62 -13.98
N PHE A 258 -4.12 -7.42 -13.31
CA PHE A 258 -4.27 -7.92 -11.94
C PHE A 258 -4.32 -9.44 -11.88
N ARG A 259 -5.00 -10.08 -12.85
CA ARG A 259 -5.02 -11.55 -12.97
C ARG A 259 -3.64 -12.16 -13.18
N GLU A 260 -2.78 -11.49 -13.97
CA GLU A 260 -1.39 -11.92 -14.16
C GLU A 260 -0.62 -11.90 -12.83
N LEU A 261 -0.71 -10.80 -12.07
CA LEU A 261 -0.07 -10.69 -10.76
C LEU A 261 -0.65 -11.73 -9.75
N ALA A 262 -1.96 -11.93 -9.76
CA ALA A 262 -2.60 -12.93 -8.92
C ALA A 262 -2.12 -14.36 -9.25
N LYS A 263 -2.01 -14.71 -10.55
CA LYS A 263 -1.43 -15.99 -10.98
C LYS A 263 0.03 -16.14 -10.55
N ALA A 264 0.82 -15.07 -10.64
CA ALA A 264 2.21 -15.08 -10.22
C ALA A 264 2.34 -15.36 -8.71
N VAL A 265 1.54 -14.70 -7.89
CA VAL A 265 1.55 -14.92 -6.42
C VAL A 265 1.13 -16.35 -6.05
N LEU A 266 0.21 -16.98 -6.80
CA LEU A 266 -0.19 -18.38 -6.57
C LEU A 266 0.95 -19.39 -6.79
N LYS A 267 2.03 -19.03 -7.48
CA LYS A 267 3.22 -19.86 -7.62
C LYS A 267 4.07 -19.95 -6.34
N GLY A 268 3.75 -19.17 -5.32
CA GLY A 268 4.49 -19.14 -4.06
C GLY A 268 5.75 -18.26 -4.10
N PRO A 269 6.61 -18.34 -3.07
CA PRO A 269 7.83 -17.55 -2.99
C PRO A 269 8.81 -17.86 -4.13
N LEU A 270 9.66 -16.91 -4.45
CA LEU A 270 10.83 -17.14 -5.31
C LEU A 270 11.75 -18.17 -4.64
N ASP A 271 12.50 -18.93 -5.43
CA ASP A 271 13.57 -19.77 -4.91
C ASP A 271 14.65 -18.93 -4.23
N LYS A 272 15.52 -19.61 -3.46
CA LYS A 272 16.54 -18.95 -2.66
C LYS A 272 17.57 -18.23 -3.54
N GLU A 273 17.92 -18.80 -4.68
CA GLU A 273 18.89 -18.24 -5.61
C GLU A 273 18.39 -16.86 -6.14
N TRP A 274 17.13 -16.76 -6.53
CA TRP A 274 16.53 -15.50 -6.94
C TRP A 274 16.48 -14.48 -5.80
N GLN A 275 16.10 -14.91 -4.58
CA GLN A 275 16.05 -14.02 -3.43
C GLN A 275 17.43 -13.42 -3.14
N GLU A 276 18.48 -14.24 -3.12
CA GLU A 276 19.86 -13.82 -2.90
C GLU A 276 20.32 -12.88 -4.02
N LYS A 277 20.16 -13.28 -5.28
CA LYS A 277 20.52 -12.45 -6.45
C LYS A 277 19.91 -11.06 -6.42
N ILE A 278 18.63 -10.96 -6.07
CA ILE A 278 17.92 -9.65 -5.95
C ILE A 278 18.50 -8.83 -4.80
N ARG A 279 18.74 -9.44 -3.64
CA ARG A 279 19.31 -8.80 -2.47
C ARG A 279 20.73 -8.29 -2.73
N ASP A 280 21.58 -9.12 -3.30
CA ASP A 280 22.95 -8.79 -3.64
C ASP A 280 23.01 -7.65 -4.67
N ALA A 281 22.17 -7.70 -5.72
CA ALA A 281 22.10 -6.64 -6.71
C ALA A 281 21.66 -5.31 -6.09
N PHE A 282 20.73 -5.32 -5.14
CA PHE A 282 20.36 -4.12 -4.41
C PHE A 282 21.52 -3.60 -3.55
N GLN A 283 22.13 -4.45 -2.72
CA GLN A 283 23.21 -4.07 -1.81
C GLN A 283 24.43 -3.53 -2.56
N ALA A 284 24.79 -4.14 -3.67
CA ALA A 284 25.93 -3.70 -4.49
C ALA A 284 25.72 -2.34 -5.17
N ASN A 285 24.49 -1.88 -5.30
CA ASN A 285 24.15 -0.66 -6.01
C ASN A 285 23.47 0.41 -5.15
N ASP A 286 23.13 0.07 -3.90
CA ASP A 286 22.49 0.99 -2.96
C ASP A 286 23.45 2.12 -2.55
N ASP A 287 23.24 3.28 -3.16
CA ASP A 287 23.97 4.51 -2.87
C ASP A 287 23.11 5.40 -1.94
N GLN A 288 22.81 4.86 -0.77
CA GLN A 288 21.94 5.49 0.24
C GLN A 288 20.56 5.89 -0.31
N TRP A 289 19.98 5.05 -1.17
CA TRP A 289 18.67 5.32 -1.75
C TRP A 289 17.59 5.49 -0.66
N SER A 290 16.98 6.67 -0.61
CA SER A 290 15.83 6.88 0.28
C SER A 290 14.58 6.15 -0.21
N GLY A 291 13.71 5.75 0.72
CA GLY A 291 12.37 5.28 0.38
C GLY A 291 11.58 6.34 -0.38
N GLN A 292 10.86 5.93 -1.43
CA GLN A 292 10.08 6.86 -2.26
C GLN A 292 8.72 7.14 -1.60
N ILE A 293 8.40 8.42 -1.43
CA ILE A 293 7.14 8.91 -0.82
C ILE A 293 6.10 9.17 -1.92
#